data_34e8b90e27ba6186d2af36852a8e56f1
#
_entry.id   34e8b90e27ba6186d2af36852a8e56f1
#
_cell.length_a   1.000
_cell.length_b   1.000
_cell.length_c   1.000
_cell.angle_alpha   90.00
_cell.angle_beta   90.00
_cell.angle_gamma   90.00
#
_symmetry.space_group_name_H-M   'P 1'
#
loop_
_entity.id
_entity.type
_entity.pdbx_description
1 polymer ?
#
loop_
_entity_poly.entity_id
_entity_poly.type
_entity_poly.pdbx_seq_one_letter_code
_entity_poly.pdbx_strand_id
1 'polypeptide(L)'
;MNIITQLKDVMDTHGYSQGQVARAIGRSVTAMNQYVQGKYNGDIADMEERIANFIRRVREKQNALRIDERFVSTPTARKGLEVLAYAHQECEICVLYGAAGLGKTMTLKEYARRDDAVIFIEADPGYTARTLLEELCGRLKQNKNGNIHTLIDLCVEKLKGTGRLLIIDEAELLPYRALEVIRRLHDKAGIGVVMAGMPRLITNLKGKRGEFAQLYSRVALALDMGNALDREDFDQIAVDLMPEAEDQKIRNALYDQSKGNARRLFKLARGVYR
;
A
#
# COMPACT_ATOMS: atom_id res chain seq x y z
N MET A 1 -38.97 -6.94 14.12
CA MET A 1 -37.92 -7.99 14.09
C MET A 1 -37.03 -7.74 15.31
N ASN A 2 -36.81 -8.76 16.16
CA ASN A 2 -36.02 -8.60 17.38
C ASN A 2 -34.58 -8.24 17.04
N ILE A 3 -33.94 -7.37 17.81
CA ILE A 3 -32.59 -6.86 17.59
C ILE A 3 -31.55 -8.01 17.56
N ILE A 4 -31.77 -9.06 18.34
CA ILE A 4 -30.92 -10.27 18.35
C ILE A 4 -30.99 -11.00 17.00
N THR A 5 -32.17 -11.07 16.38
CA THR A 5 -32.33 -11.67 15.03
C THR A 5 -31.61 -10.85 13.98
N GLN A 6 -31.74 -9.52 14.03
CA GLN A 6 -31.02 -8.62 13.11
C GLN A 6 -29.49 -8.70 13.30
N LEU A 7 -29.05 -8.85 14.54
CA LEU A 7 -27.63 -9.02 14.82
C LEU A 7 -27.09 -10.33 14.28
N LYS A 8 -27.79 -11.43 14.47
CA LYS A 8 -27.41 -12.74 13.91
C LYS A 8 -27.33 -12.71 12.39
N ASP A 9 -28.33 -12.12 11.73
CA ASP A 9 -28.33 -11.92 10.28
C ASP A 9 -27.09 -11.14 9.79
N VAL A 10 -26.77 -10.04 10.46
CA VAL A 10 -25.58 -9.25 10.15
C VAL A 10 -24.28 -10.04 10.42
N MET A 11 -24.23 -10.83 11.49
CA MET A 11 -23.07 -11.65 11.81
C MET A 11 -22.84 -12.73 10.76
N ASP A 12 -23.90 -13.44 10.37
CA ASP A 12 -23.84 -14.52 9.39
C ASP A 12 -23.49 -14.00 7.99
N THR A 13 -24.13 -12.89 7.57
CA THR A 13 -23.90 -12.27 6.26
C THR A 13 -22.48 -11.72 6.10
N HIS A 14 -21.88 -11.21 7.20
CA HIS A 14 -20.59 -10.53 7.15
C HIS A 14 -19.42 -11.28 7.82
N GLY A 15 -19.67 -12.47 8.33
CA GLY A 15 -18.67 -13.28 9.01
C GLY A 15 -18.16 -12.70 10.32
N TYR A 16 -18.95 -11.88 11.01
CA TYR A 16 -18.57 -11.36 12.32
C TYR A 16 -18.74 -12.40 13.42
N SER A 17 -17.69 -12.64 14.19
CA SER A 17 -17.80 -13.40 15.43
C SER A 17 -18.41 -12.56 16.56
N GLN A 18 -19.04 -13.21 17.54
CA GLN A 18 -19.56 -12.53 18.74
C GLN A 18 -18.47 -11.73 19.47
N GLY A 19 -17.24 -12.22 19.49
CA GLY A 19 -16.10 -11.50 20.06
C GLY A 19 -15.73 -10.22 19.32
N GLN A 20 -15.88 -10.20 17.99
CA GLN A 20 -15.66 -8.98 17.18
C GLN A 20 -16.76 -7.97 17.43
N VAL A 21 -18.01 -8.42 17.48
CA VAL A 21 -19.16 -7.54 17.81
C VAL A 21 -19.03 -6.96 19.21
N ALA A 22 -18.72 -7.78 20.21
CA ALA A 22 -18.54 -7.33 21.60
C ALA A 22 -17.48 -6.22 21.69
N ARG A 23 -16.32 -6.41 21.05
CA ARG A 23 -15.27 -5.38 20.94
C ARG A 23 -15.75 -4.12 20.23
N ALA A 24 -16.50 -4.26 19.14
CA ALA A 24 -16.98 -3.13 18.33
C ALA A 24 -18.01 -2.26 19.08
N ILE A 25 -18.76 -2.83 20.03
CA ILE A 25 -19.73 -2.12 20.87
C ILE A 25 -19.17 -1.74 22.25
N GLY A 26 -17.89 -2.06 22.54
CA GLY A 26 -17.24 -1.73 23.82
C GLY A 26 -17.77 -2.56 24.99
N ARG A 27 -18.09 -3.85 24.77
CA ARG A 27 -18.55 -4.78 25.80
C ARG A 27 -17.69 -6.04 25.84
N SER A 28 -17.73 -6.77 26.97
CA SER A 28 -17.05 -8.07 27.08
C SER A 28 -17.77 -9.15 26.26
N VAL A 29 -17.02 -10.14 25.81
CA VAL A 29 -17.58 -11.31 25.10
C VAL A 29 -18.59 -12.05 25.99
N THR A 30 -18.31 -12.13 27.28
CA THR A 30 -19.21 -12.74 28.27
C THR A 30 -20.55 -12.02 28.35
N ALA A 31 -20.54 -10.67 28.45
CA ALA A 31 -21.76 -9.86 28.45
C ALA A 31 -22.58 -10.06 27.18
N MET A 32 -21.90 -10.09 26.01
CA MET A 32 -22.53 -10.34 24.71
C MET A 32 -23.17 -11.73 24.64
N ASN A 33 -22.49 -12.77 25.10
CA ASN A 33 -23.01 -14.13 25.14
C ASN A 33 -24.24 -14.23 26.06
N GLN A 34 -24.18 -13.64 27.27
CA GLN A 34 -25.31 -13.59 28.20
C GLN A 34 -26.50 -12.86 27.59
N TYR A 35 -26.28 -11.76 26.88
CA TYR A 35 -27.34 -11.02 26.20
C TYR A 35 -28.04 -11.87 25.13
N VAL A 36 -27.27 -12.50 24.25
CA VAL A 36 -27.81 -13.36 23.19
C VAL A 36 -28.58 -14.56 23.75
N GLN A 37 -28.18 -15.05 24.93
CA GLN A 37 -28.86 -16.15 25.65
C GLN A 37 -30.05 -15.67 26.53
N GLY A 38 -30.34 -14.38 26.58
CA GLY A 38 -31.40 -13.83 27.46
C GLY A 38 -31.08 -13.87 28.94
N LYS A 39 -29.80 -14.00 29.32
CA LYS A 39 -29.32 -14.10 30.72
C LYS A 39 -28.55 -12.85 31.19
N TYR A 40 -28.55 -11.79 30.40
CA TYR A 40 -27.83 -10.56 30.72
C TYR A 40 -28.54 -9.77 31.81
N ASN A 41 -27.85 -9.49 32.92
CA ASN A 41 -28.40 -8.78 34.09
C ASN A 41 -27.98 -7.29 34.15
N GLY A 42 -27.35 -6.77 33.11
CA GLY A 42 -26.96 -5.36 33.01
C GLY A 42 -28.01 -4.50 32.33
N ASP A 43 -27.63 -3.28 31.97
CA ASP A 43 -28.49 -2.35 31.23
C ASP A 43 -28.79 -2.87 29.83
N ILE A 44 -29.99 -3.43 29.65
CA ILE A 44 -30.47 -4.00 28.39
C ILE A 44 -30.65 -2.89 27.34
N ALA A 45 -31.19 -1.71 27.77
CA ALA A 45 -31.44 -0.61 26.84
C ALA A 45 -30.13 -0.08 26.21
N ASP A 46 -29.08 0.14 27.01
CA ASP A 46 -27.77 0.52 26.53
C ASP A 46 -27.16 -0.56 25.63
N MET A 47 -27.33 -1.85 25.96
CA MET A 47 -26.85 -2.95 25.12
C MET A 47 -27.53 -2.95 23.74
N GLU A 48 -28.85 -2.80 23.72
CA GLU A 48 -29.64 -2.77 22.47
C GLU A 48 -29.33 -1.55 21.63
N GLU A 49 -29.15 -0.38 22.23
CA GLU A 49 -28.75 0.84 21.51
C GLU A 49 -27.40 0.66 20.85
N ARG A 50 -26.41 0.10 21.54
CA ARG A 50 -25.08 -0.15 20.98
C ARG A 50 -25.11 -1.17 19.85
N ILE A 51 -25.91 -2.22 19.99
CA ILE A 51 -26.11 -3.23 18.93
C ILE A 51 -26.80 -2.59 17.73
N ALA A 52 -27.86 -1.80 17.92
CA ALA A 52 -28.56 -1.09 16.86
C ALA A 52 -27.61 -0.14 16.10
N ASN A 53 -26.79 0.60 16.84
CA ASN A 53 -25.76 1.48 16.26
C ASN A 53 -24.70 0.70 15.47
N PHE A 54 -24.30 -0.49 15.93
CA PHE A 54 -23.40 -1.38 15.19
C PHE A 54 -24.05 -1.86 13.90
N ILE A 55 -25.28 -2.40 13.96
CA ILE A 55 -26.03 -2.89 12.79
C ILE A 55 -26.22 -1.77 11.77
N ARG A 56 -26.61 -0.57 12.20
CA ARG A 56 -26.77 0.59 11.33
C ARG A 56 -25.45 0.92 10.62
N ARG A 57 -24.34 1.02 11.32
CA ARG A 57 -23.00 1.28 10.72
C ARG A 57 -22.58 0.23 9.70
N VAL A 58 -22.89 -1.05 9.97
CA VAL A 58 -22.55 -2.13 9.01
C VAL A 58 -23.41 -2.03 7.76
N ARG A 59 -24.72 -1.74 7.88
CA ARG A 59 -25.63 -1.56 6.74
C ARG A 59 -25.31 -0.31 5.93
N GLU A 60 -25.02 0.82 6.59
CA GLU A 60 -24.57 2.05 5.91
C GLU A 60 -23.29 1.80 5.12
N LYS A 61 -22.36 1.03 5.68
CA LYS A 61 -21.11 0.66 4.99
C LYS A 61 -21.33 -0.27 3.79
N GLN A 62 -22.41 -1.07 3.78
CA GLN A 62 -22.81 -1.89 2.65
C GLN A 62 -23.45 -1.10 1.52
N ASN A 63 -24.35 -0.17 1.89
CA ASN A 63 -25.08 0.66 0.92
C ASN A 63 -24.19 1.74 0.28
N ALA A 64 -23.05 2.06 0.90
CA ALA A 64 -22.07 2.90 0.26
C ALA A 64 -21.49 2.13 -0.94
N LEU A 65 -21.69 2.65 -2.14
CA LEU A 65 -21.04 2.15 -3.34
C LEU A 65 -19.55 1.99 -3.05
N ARG A 66 -19.05 0.74 -3.11
CA ARG A 66 -17.63 0.45 -2.93
C ARG A 66 -16.90 0.96 -4.17
N ILE A 67 -16.36 2.14 -4.04
CA ILE A 67 -15.35 2.61 -4.98
C ILE A 67 -14.07 1.87 -4.64
N ASP A 68 -13.78 0.83 -5.40
CA ASP A 68 -12.54 0.05 -5.23
C ASP A 68 -11.40 0.80 -5.91
N GLU A 69 -10.30 0.94 -5.17
CA GLU A 69 -9.07 1.47 -5.74
C GLU A 69 -8.48 0.42 -6.67
N ARG A 70 -8.64 0.61 -7.98
CA ARG A 70 -8.05 -0.25 -9.01
C ARG A 70 -6.96 0.48 -9.78
N PHE A 71 -6.07 -0.29 -10.37
CA PHE A 71 -5.03 0.26 -11.22
C PHE A 71 -5.64 0.79 -12.53
N VAL A 72 -5.34 2.04 -12.85
CA VAL A 72 -5.68 2.68 -14.12
C VAL A 72 -4.40 2.90 -14.91
N SER A 73 -4.36 2.41 -16.17
CA SER A 73 -3.18 2.48 -17.03
C SER A 73 -3.03 3.88 -17.67
N THR A 74 -2.72 4.87 -16.85
CA THR A 74 -2.48 6.25 -17.31
C THR A 74 -1.12 6.38 -18.02
N PRO A 75 -0.87 7.46 -18.80
CA PRO A 75 0.43 7.74 -19.40
C PRO A 75 1.59 7.68 -18.40
N THR A 76 1.45 8.32 -17.24
CA THR A 76 2.50 8.30 -16.20
C THR A 76 2.67 6.91 -15.59
N ALA A 77 1.56 6.17 -15.36
CA ALA A 77 1.65 4.80 -14.87
C ALA A 77 2.35 3.86 -15.87
N ARG A 78 2.10 4.04 -17.19
CA ARG A 78 2.82 3.28 -18.23
C ARG A 78 4.31 3.54 -18.21
N LYS A 79 4.75 4.82 -18.13
CA LYS A 79 6.17 5.16 -17.96
C LYS A 79 6.78 4.50 -16.72
N GLY A 80 6.03 4.48 -15.60
CA GLY A 80 6.44 3.76 -14.40
C GLY A 80 6.63 2.27 -14.63
N LEU A 81 5.70 1.61 -15.34
CA LEU A 81 5.81 0.19 -15.70
C LEU A 81 7.01 -0.08 -16.64
N GLU A 82 7.31 0.82 -17.58
CA GLU A 82 8.48 0.73 -18.46
C GLU A 82 9.79 0.80 -17.66
N VAL A 83 9.89 1.70 -16.68
CA VAL A 83 11.07 1.79 -15.79
C VAL A 83 11.22 0.53 -14.94
N LEU A 84 10.11 -0.05 -14.44
CA LEU A 84 10.13 -1.32 -13.73
C LEU A 84 10.61 -2.47 -14.62
N ALA A 85 10.10 -2.54 -15.85
CA ALA A 85 10.51 -3.54 -16.84
C ALA A 85 12.00 -3.40 -17.20
N TYR A 86 12.48 -2.18 -17.41
CA TYR A 86 13.89 -1.92 -17.65
C TYR A 86 14.78 -2.38 -16.50
N ALA A 87 14.44 -1.98 -15.25
CA ALA A 87 15.19 -2.41 -14.07
C ALA A 87 15.24 -3.93 -13.92
N HIS A 88 14.15 -4.63 -14.27
CA HIS A 88 14.03 -6.08 -14.18
C HIS A 88 14.86 -6.79 -15.25
N GLN A 89 14.76 -6.34 -16.51
CA GLN A 89 15.42 -6.97 -17.66
C GLN A 89 16.93 -6.72 -17.66
N GLU A 90 17.35 -5.49 -17.37
CA GLU A 90 18.76 -5.11 -17.38
C GLU A 90 19.45 -5.32 -16.03
N CYS A 91 18.70 -5.79 -15.02
CA CYS A 91 19.20 -5.95 -13.64
C CYS A 91 19.82 -4.67 -13.09
N GLU A 92 19.19 -3.50 -13.32
CA GLU A 92 19.70 -2.19 -12.93
C GLU A 92 18.96 -1.63 -11.70
N ILE A 93 19.54 -0.60 -11.07
CA ILE A 93 18.85 0.16 -10.02
C ILE A 93 18.10 1.33 -10.66
N CYS A 94 16.78 1.39 -10.46
CA CYS A 94 15.96 2.51 -10.89
C CYS A 94 15.21 3.13 -9.69
N VAL A 95 14.82 4.40 -9.86
CA VAL A 95 14.08 5.15 -8.84
C VAL A 95 12.81 5.75 -9.44
N LEU A 96 11.67 5.55 -8.75
CA LEU A 96 10.41 6.25 -9.02
C LEU A 96 10.13 7.20 -7.86
N TYR A 97 10.04 8.50 -8.12
CA TYR A 97 9.76 9.45 -7.04
C TYR A 97 8.72 10.50 -7.48
N GLY A 98 8.09 11.13 -6.51
CA GLY A 98 7.06 12.15 -6.74
C GLY A 98 6.20 12.33 -5.51
N ALA A 99 5.30 13.32 -5.53
CA ALA A 99 4.41 13.61 -4.41
C ALA A 99 3.53 12.42 -4.01
N ALA A 100 2.94 12.47 -2.82
CA ALA A 100 2.00 11.45 -2.38
C ALA A 100 0.71 11.46 -3.21
N GLY A 101 0.14 10.28 -3.49
CA GLY A 101 -1.14 10.15 -4.18
C GLY A 101 -1.08 10.28 -5.71
N LEU A 102 0.08 10.02 -6.32
CA LEU A 102 0.29 10.00 -7.77
C LEU A 102 0.23 8.58 -8.38
N GLY A 103 -0.13 7.57 -7.59
CA GLY A 103 -0.27 6.20 -8.09
C GLY A 103 1.00 5.34 -8.06
N LYS A 104 2.13 5.80 -7.47
CA LYS A 104 3.39 5.02 -7.36
C LYS A 104 3.14 3.59 -6.86
N THR A 105 2.61 3.46 -5.65
CA THR A 105 2.30 2.16 -5.04
C THR A 105 1.41 1.27 -5.90
N MET A 106 0.41 1.86 -6.59
CA MET A 106 -0.49 1.12 -7.49
C MET A 106 0.27 0.57 -8.69
N THR A 107 1.16 1.37 -9.29
CA THR A 107 2.01 0.96 -10.42
C THR A 107 2.96 -0.17 -10.01
N LEU A 108 3.60 -0.04 -8.83
CA LEU A 108 4.51 -1.06 -8.30
C LEU A 108 3.77 -2.38 -8.01
N LYS A 109 2.62 -2.32 -7.35
CA LYS A 109 1.80 -3.50 -7.03
C LYS A 109 1.25 -4.17 -8.28
N GLU A 110 0.84 -3.38 -9.29
CA GLU A 110 0.39 -3.91 -10.56
C GLU A 110 1.52 -4.66 -11.29
N TYR A 111 2.75 -4.14 -11.28
CA TYR A 111 3.90 -4.83 -11.85
C TYR A 111 4.21 -6.13 -11.10
N ALA A 112 4.27 -6.06 -9.76
CA ALA A 112 4.54 -7.22 -8.92
C ALA A 112 3.47 -8.32 -9.02
N ARG A 113 2.22 -7.97 -9.34
CA ARG A 113 1.13 -8.93 -9.54
C ARG A 113 1.28 -9.74 -10.83
N ARG A 114 2.02 -9.22 -11.82
CA ARG A 114 2.18 -9.85 -13.14
C ARG A 114 3.30 -10.87 -13.19
N ASP A 115 4.24 -10.85 -12.24
CA ASP A 115 5.44 -11.67 -12.28
C ASP A 115 5.86 -12.11 -10.86
N ASP A 116 5.88 -13.42 -10.63
CA ASP A 116 6.29 -14.05 -9.36
C ASP A 116 7.80 -13.91 -9.08
N ALA A 117 8.61 -13.50 -10.07
CA ALA A 117 10.01 -13.17 -9.88
C ALA A 117 10.19 -11.84 -9.14
N VAL A 118 9.14 -11.04 -8.97
CA VAL A 118 9.19 -9.76 -8.28
C VAL A 118 9.01 -9.94 -6.78
N ILE A 119 9.96 -9.39 -6.01
CA ILE A 119 9.88 -9.30 -4.54
C ILE A 119 9.49 -7.87 -4.20
N PHE A 120 8.28 -7.69 -3.65
CA PHE A 120 7.76 -6.39 -3.23
C PHE A 120 7.85 -6.24 -1.71
N ILE A 121 8.48 -5.14 -1.26
CA ILE A 121 8.59 -4.74 0.16
C ILE A 121 8.09 -3.29 0.27
N GLU A 122 7.27 -3.02 1.27
CA GLU A 122 6.82 -1.67 1.63
C GLU A 122 7.50 -1.29 2.95
N ALA A 123 8.40 -0.30 2.90
CA ALA A 123 9.14 0.12 4.08
C ALA A 123 8.27 0.95 5.03
N ASP A 124 8.58 0.89 6.31
CA ASP A 124 7.97 1.71 7.36
C ASP A 124 9.05 2.43 8.20
N PRO A 125 8.69 3.39 9.08
CA PRO A 125 9.65 4.13 9.89
C PRO A 125 10.48 3.29 10.86
N GLY A 126 10.07 2.06 11.15
CA GLY A 126 10.79 1.12 12.02
C GLY A 126 11.86 0.30 11.29
N TYR A 127 11.97 0.43 9.96
CA TYR A 127 12.93 -0.34 9.20
C TYR A 127 14.39 0.00 9.52
N THR A 128 15.15 -1.03 9.69
CA THR A 128 16.61 -1.03 9.80
C THR A 128 17.20 -1.90 8.69
N ALA A 129 18.54 -1.86 8.51
CA ALA A 129 19.21 -2.80 7.60
C ALA A 129 18.94 -4.27 7.98
N ARG A 130 18.81 -4.58 9.27
CA ARG A 130 18.49 -5.91 9.75
C ARG A 130 17.05 -6.31 9.41
N THR A 131 16.08 -5.45 9.71
CA THR A 131 14.66 -5.71 9.45
C THR A 131 14.40 -5.96 7.97
N LEU A 132 15.01 -5.16 7.09
CA LEU A 132 14.95 -5.34 5.65
C LEU A 132 15.45 -6.72 5.22
N LEU A 133 16.60 -7.15 5.73
CA LEU A 133 17.17 -8.46 5.41
C LEU A 133 16.32 -9.61 5.97
N GLU A 134 15.78 -9.47 7.18
CA GLU A 134 14.90 -10.48 7.78
C GLU A 134 13.60 -10.63 6.97
N GLU A 135 13.04 -9.54 6.45
CA GLU A 135 11.89 -9.63 5.56
C GLU A 135 12.26 -10.27 4.23
N LEU A 136 13.37 -9.86 3.62
CA LEU A 136 13.84 -10.44 2.37
C LEU A 136 14.10 -11.95 2.51
N CYS A 137 14.76 -12.38 3.59
CA CYS A 137 14.92 -13.80 3.91
C CYS A 137 13.57 -14.52 4.01
N GLY A 138 12.58 -13.89 4.65
CA GLY A 138 11.21 -14.43 4.72
C GLY A 138 10.57 -14.62 3.35
N ARG A 139 10.70 -13.63 2.46
CA ARG A 139 10.22 -13.71 1.06
C ARG A 139 10.94 -14.81 0.27
N LEU A 140 12.21 -15.01 0.55
CA LEU A 140 13.04 -16.07 -0.04
C LEU A 140 12.88 -17.43 0.65
N LYS A 141 11.98 -17.56 1.65
CA LYS A 141 11.75 -18.76 2.45
C LYS A 141 13.03 -19.28 3.14
N GLN A 142 13.87 -18.35 3.60
CA GLN A 142 15.12 -18.62 4.29
C GLN A 142 15.04 -18.34 5.79
N ASN A 143 16.00 -18.88 6.56
CA ASN A 143 16.13 -18.60 7.98
C ASN A 143 16.52 -17.12 8.20
N LYS A 144 15.92 -16.50 9.21
CA LYS A 144 16.16 -15.09 9.60
C LYS A 144 17.22 -14.96 10.70
N ASN A 145 17.85 -16.05 11.12
CA ASN A 145 18.86 -16.07 12.18
C ASN A 145 20.23 -15.70 11.64
N GLY A 146 21.01 -15.00 12.45
CA GLY A 146 22.37 -14.60 12.11
C GLY A 146 22.63 -13.10 12.29
N ASN A 147 23.84 -12.69 12.03
CA ASN A 147 24.20 -11.27 11.97
C ASN A 147 23.89 -10.70 10.57
N ILE A 148 24.00 -9.36 10.42
CA ILE A 148 23.70 -8.68 9.14
C ILE A 148 24.53 -9.26 7.98
N HIS A 149 25.81 -9.58 8.21
CA HIS A 149 26.69 -10.12 7.18
C HIS A 149 26.20 -11.50 6.69
N THR A 150 25.87 -12.39 7.63
CA THR A 150 25.31 -13.72 7.32
C THR A 150 24.00 -13.61 6.53
N LEU A 151 23.10 -12.68 6.90
CA LEU A 151 21.85 -12.47 6.18
C LEU A 151 22.07 -11.92 4.77
N ILE A 152 23.05 -11.01 4.59
CA ILE A 152 23.43 -10.51 3.24
C ILE A 152 23.90 -11.68 2.38
N ASP A 153 24.82 -12.49 2.86
CA ASP A 153 25.41 -13.59 2.08
C ASP A 153 24.34 -14.63 1.72
N LEU A 154 23.43 -14.94 2.65
CA LEU A 154 22.30 -15.81 2.40
C LEU A 154 21.36 -15.25 1.32
N CYS A 155 21.00 -13.96 1.40
CA CYS A 155 20.19 -13.32 0.37
C CYS A 155 20.90 -13.32 -0.98
N VAL A 156 22.19 -12.99 -1.03
CA VAL A 156 22.99 -13.00 -2.26
C VAL A 156 23.01 -14.41 -2.88
N GLU A 157 23.27 -15.46 -2.09
CA GLU A 157 23.24 -16.85 -2.56
C GLU A 157 21.91 -17.20 -3.24
N LYS A 158 20.80 -16.81 -2.63
CA LYS A 158 19.45 -17.14 -3.12
C LYS A 158 18.94 -16.26 -4.26
N LEU A 159 19.52 -15.07 -4.44
CA LEU A 159 19.14 -14.15 -5.50
C LEU A 159 20.02 -14.25 -6.75
N LYS A 160 21.26 -14.69 -6.59
CA LYS A 160 22.25 -14.73 -7.68
C LYS A 160 21.80 -15.61 -8.82
N GLY A 161 21.81 -15.05 -10.04
CA GLY A 161 21.44 -15.75 -11.27
C GLY A 161 19.94 -16.02 -11.42
N THR A 162 19.08 -15.44 -10.55
CA THR A 162 17.62 -15.66 -10.62
C THR A 162 16.89 -14.66 -11.52
N GLY A 163 17.53 -13.58 -11.94
CA GLY A 163 16.90 -12.50 -12.69
C GLY A 163 15.77 -11.78 -11.96
N ARG A 164 15.69 -11.86 -10.63
CA ARG A 164 14.61 -11.27 -9.85
C ARG A 164 14.70 -9.76 -9.77
N LEU A 165 13.53 -9.13 -9.60
CA LEU A 165 13.41 -7.71 -9.28
C LEU A 165 13.04 -7.53 -7.80
N LEU A 166 13.79 -6.68 -7.10
CA LEU A 166 13.47 -6.21 -5.76
C LEU A 166 12.84 -4.81 -5.84
N ILE A 167 11.58 -4.69 -5.45
CA ILE A 167 10.86 -3.41 -5.37
C ILE A 167 10.75 -3.00 -3.91
N ILE A 168 11.17 -1.77 -3.59
CA ILE A 168 11.02 -1.16 -2.27
C ILE A 168 10.15 0.08 -2.40
N ASP A 169 8.94 0.04 -1.87
CA ASP A 169 8.07 1.22 -1.75
C ASP A 169 8.34 1.97 -0.44
N GLU A 170 8.02 3.27 -0.39
CA GLU A 170 8.31 4.20 0.71
C GLU A 170 9.82 4.20 1.09
N ALA A 171 10.69 4.00 0.11
CA ALA A 171 12.14 3.81 0.32
C ALA A 171 12.84 5.01 0.97
N GLU A 172 12.23 6.20 0.96
CA GLU A 172 12.72 7.36 1.70
C GLU A 172 12.66 7.20 3.23
N LEU A 173 11.96 6.18 3.74
CA LEU A 173 11.92 5.83 5.16
C LEU A 173 13.12 5.01 5.60
N LEU A 174 13.85 4.42 4.65
CA LEU A 174 15.00 3.59 4.94
C LEU A 174 16.20 4.42 5.43
N PRO A 175 16.89 3.96 6.51
CA PRO A 175 18.14 4.56 6.90
C PRO A 175 19.25 4.25 5.86
N TYR A 176 20.29 5.10 5.80
CA TYR A 176 21.40 4.92 4.87
C TYR A 176 22.00 3.50 4.86
N ARG A 177 22.16 2.90 6.04
CA ARG A 177 22.68 1.52 6.14
C ARG A 177 21.82 0.49 5.41
N ALA A 178 20.50 0.67 5.36
CA ALA A 178 19.60 -0.21 4.61
C ALA A 178 19.73 0.03 3.10
N LEU A 179 19.86 1.28 2.67
CA LEU A 179 20.12 1.62 1.27
C LEU A 179 21.46 1.04 0.79
N GLU A 180 22.52 1.06 1.62
CA GLU A 180 23.79 0.41 1.33
C GLU A 180 23.68 -1.13 1.24
N VAL A 181 22.82 -1.74 2.04
CA VAL A 181 22.53 -3.18 1.94
C VAL A 181 21.86 -3.48 0.59
N ILE A 182 20.89 -2.68 0.16
CA ILE A 182 20.22 -2.83 -1.14
C ILE A 182 21.25 -2.75 -2.28
N ARG A 183 22.13 -1.74 -2.27
CA ARG A 183 23.21 -1.60 -3.24
C ARG A 183 24.11 -2.85 -3.27
N ARG A 184 24.51 -3.35 -2.10
CA ARG A 184 25.34 -4.56 -2.02
C ARG A 184 24.66 -5.81 -2.54
N LEU A 185 23.34 -5.95 -2.31
CA LEU A 185 22.55 -7.05 -2.88
C LEU A 185 22.54 -6.98 -4.41
N HIS A 186 22.30 -5.79 -4.97
CA HIS A 186 22.38 -5.56 -6.41
C HIS A 186 23.77 -5.90 -6.96
N ASP A 187 24.84 -5.30 -6.41
CA ASP A 187 26.22 -5.49 -6.90
C ASP A 187 26.68 -6.97 -6.84
N LYS A 188 26.29 -7.72 -5.78
CA LYS A 188 26.75 -9.09 -5.55
C LYS A 188 25.87 -10.15 -6.22
N ALA A 189 24.56 -9.93 -6.25
CA ALA A 189 23.61 -10.93 -6.76
C ALA A 189 23.22 -10.69 -8.23
N GLY A 190 23.45 -9.48 -8.77
CA GLY A 190 23.08 -9.13 -10.13
C GLY A 190 21.56 -9.14 -10.33
N ILE A 191 20.81 -8.53 -9.42
CA ILE A 191 19.35 -8.41 -9.49
C ILE A 191 18.94 -6.98 -9.82
N GLY A 192 17.78 -6.83 -10.46
CA GLY A 192 17.16 -5.52 -10.63
C GLY A 192 16.64 -4.97 -9.30
N VAL A 193 16.69 -3.66 -9.12
CA VAL A 193 16.15 -2.97 -7.93
C VAL A 193 15.36 -1.75 -8.35
N VAL A 194 14.15 -1.59 -7.82
CA VAL A 194 13.41 -0.33 -7.93
C VAL A 194 13.10 0.20 -6.55
N MET A 195 13.54 1.41 -6.29
CA MET A 195 13.21 2.17 -5.08
C MET A 195 12.17 3.24 -5.43
N ALA A 196 11.05 3.24 -4.73
CA ALA A 196 10.00 4.24 -4.94
C ALA A 196 9.72 5.02 -3.67
N GLY A 197 9.34 6.31 -3.82
CA GLY A 197 9.04 7.12 -2.67
C GLY A 197 8.78 8.59 -2.95
N MET A 198 8.84 9.41 -1.90
CA MET A 198 8.72 10.86 -1.98
C MET A 198 10.01 11.49 -2.55
N PRO A 199 9.97 12.76 -3.04
CA PRO A 199 11.15 13.43 -3.60
C PRO A 199 12.37 13.45 -2.68
N ARG A 200 12.18 13.39 -1.35
CA ARG A 200 13.28 13.27 -0.39
C ARG A 200 14.13 11.99 -0.57
N LEU A 201 13.59 10.95 -1.25
CA LEU A 201 14.35 9.75 -1.58
C LEU A 201 15.61 10.09 -2.37
N ILE A 202 15.51 10.97 -3.37
CA ILE A 202 16.67 11.42 -4.17
C ILE A 202 17.72 12.12 -3.29
N THR A 203 17.27 12.93 -2.33
CA THR A 203 18.18 13.59 -1.37
C THR A 203 18.86 12.55 -0.46
N ASN A 204 18.12 11.53 -0.02
CA ASN A 204 18.67 10.44 0.80
C ASN A 204 19.71 9.62 0.03
N LEU A 205 19.47 9.38 -1.26
CA LEU A 205 20.39 8.61 -2.12
C LEU A 205 21.67 9.40 -2.46
N LYS A 206 21.59 10.73 -2.61
CA LYS A 206 22.75 11.59 -2.88
C LYS A 206 23.52 11.96 -1.63
N GLY A 207 22.87 11.99 -0.46
CA GLY A 207 23.37 12.61 0.74
C GLY A 207 23.28 14.15 0.68
N LYS A 208 23.18 14.81 1.82
CA LYS A 208 23.03 16.27 1.90
C LYS A 208 24.23 17.04 1.33
N ARG A 209 25.42 16.43 1.37
CA ARG A 209 26.69 17.00 0.87
C ARG A 209 27.34 16.11 -0.19
N GLY A 210 26.60 15.20 -0.81
CA GLY A 210 27.12 14.24 -1.79
C GLY A 210 27.90 13.08 -1.17
N GLU A 211 27.82 12.89 0.15
CA GLU A 211 28.54 11.82 0.88
C GLU A 211 28.10 10.41 0.43
N PHE A 212 26.97 10.29 -0.25
CA PHE A 212 26.45 9.00 -0.73
C PHE A 212 26.51 8.88 -2.27
N ALA A 213 27.43 9.60 -2.91
CA ALA A 213 27.59 9.59 -4.35
C ALA A 213 27.75 8.18 -4.95
N GLN A 214 28.39 7.25 -4.22
CA GLN A 214 28.54 5.87 -4.64
C GLN A 214 27.21 5.12 -4.76
N LEU A 215 26.24 5.41 -3.90
CA LEU A 215 24.91 4.82 -3.96
C LEU A 215 24.14 5.38 -5.17
N TYR A 216 24.14 6.72 -5.30
CA TYR A 216 23.43 7.39 -6.39
C TYR A 216 24.03 7.08 -7.77
N SER A 217 25.36 6.85 -7.86
CA SER A 217 26.03 6.48 -9.13
C SER A 217 25.58 5.13 -9.70
N ARG A 218 24.93 4.29 -8.91
CA ARG A 218 24.35 3.02 -9.35
C ARG A 218 22.93 3.16 -9.91
N VAL A 219 22.31 4.34 -9.78
CA VAL A 219 20.97 4.59 -10.31
C VAL A 219 21.05 4.82 -11.81
N ALA A 220 20.54 3.87 -12.58
CA ALA A 220 20.52 3.94 -14.04
C ALA A 220 19.43 4.91 -14.53
N LEU A 221 18.23 4.84 -13.97
CA LEU A 221 17.11 5.72 -14.31
C LEU A 221 16.41 6.26 -13.06
N ALA A 222 16.02 7.54 -13.09
CA ALA A 222 15.22 8.16 -12.05
C ALA A 222 14.02 8.86 -12.70
N LEU A 223 12.82 8.30 -12.52
CA LEU A 223 11.57 8.86 -13.03
C LEU A 223 10.94 9.77 -11.97
N ASP A 224 10.83 11.05 -12.30
CA ASP A 224 10.03 12.02 -11.55
C ASP A 224 8.58 11.98 -12.01
N MET A 225 7.68 11.60 -11.13
CA MET A 225 6.24 11.60 -11.38
C MET A 225 5.56 12.95 -11.05
N GLY A 226 6.36 13.93 -10.64
CA GLY A 226 5.91 15.29 -10.37
C GLY A 226 5.26 15.50 -9.00
N ASN A 227 4.54 16.62 -8.89
CA ASN A 227 3.87 17.06 -7.66
C ASN A 227 2.35 16.91 -7.69
N ALA A 228 1.78 16.74 -8.87
CA ALA A 228 0.36 16.49 -9.14
C ALA A 228 0.24 15.62 -10.38
N LEU A 229 -0.87 14.92 -10.53
CA LEU A 229 -1.21 14.22 -11.77
C LEU A 229 -1.38 15.23 -12.90
N ASP A 230 -0.84 14.90 -14.06
CA ASP A 230 -1.14 15.61 -15.28
C ASP A 230 -2.64 15.49 -15.58
N ARG A 231 -3.15 16.45 -16.36
CA ARG A 231 -4.58 16.51 -16.65
C ARG A 231 -5.10 15.24 -17.31
N GLU A 232 -4.32 14.70 -18.25
CA GLU A 232 -4.68 13.46 -18.95
C GLU A 232 -4.77 12.27 -18.00
N ASP A 233 -3.79 12.09 -17.12
CA ASP A 233 -3.77 11.03 -16.10
C ASP A 233 -4.98 11.15 -15.16
N PHE A 234 -5.25 12.39 -14.70
CA PHE A 234 -6.34 12.66 -13.79
C PHE A 234 -7.69 12.37 -14.44
N ASP A 235 -7.91 12.82 -15.67
CA ASP A 235 -9.17 12.65 -16.39
C ASP A 235 -9.46 11.16 -16.64
N GLN A 236 -8.43 10.35 -17.00
CA GLN A 236 -8.56 8.90 -17.13
C GLN A 236 -8.98 8.23 -15.83
N ILE A 237 -8.35 8.61 -14.71
CA ILE A 237 -8.71 8.07 -13.38
C ILE A 237 -10.10 8.49 -12.97
N ALA A 238 -10.47 9.76 -13.21
CA ALA A 238 -11.78 10.28 -12.83
C ALA A 238 -12.92 9.59 -13.58
N VAL A 239 -12.79 9.40 -14.88
CA VAL A 239 -13.79 8.70 -15.72
C VAL A 239 -13.90 7.22 -15.35
N ASP A 240 -12.77 6.56 -15.06
CA ASP A 240 -12.77 5.17 -14.61
C ASP A 240 -13.45 5.00 -13.25
N LEU A 241 -13.36 6.01 -12.41
CA LEU A 241 -13.86 5.99 -11.03
C LEU A 241 -15.36 6.35 -10.95
N MET A 242 -15.82 7.30 -11.76
CA MET A 242 -17.15 7.89 -11.71
C MET A 242 -17.69 8.13 -13.12
N PRO A 243 -18.82 7.49 -13.53
CA PRO A 243 -19.43 7.74 -14.83
C PRO A 243 -19.77 9.23 -15.08
N GLU A 244 -20.15 9.95 -14.02
CA GLU A 244 -20.50 11.39 -14.10
C GLU A 244 -19.28 12.24 -14.49
N ALA A 245 -18.07 11.74 -14.32
CA ALA A 245 -16.84 12.41 -14.73
C ALA A 245 -16.63 12.41 -16.26
N GLU A 246 -17.54 11.83 -17.06
CA GLU A 246 -17.61 12.08 -18.51
C GLU A 246 -17.91 13.55 -18.82
N ASP A 247 -18.62 14.27 -17.92
CA ASP A 247 -18.82 15.71 -18.05
C ASP A 247 -17.53 16.48 -17.69
N GLN A 248 -17.06 17.31 -18.64
CA GLN A 248 -15.86 18.13 -18.48
C GLN A 248 -15.94 19.10 -17.29
N LYS A 249 -17.13 19.62 -16.97
CA LYS A 249 -17.32 20.54 -15.83
C LYS A 249 -17.10 19.81 -14.53
N ILE A 250 -17.59 18.58 -14.42
CA ILE A 250 -17.41 17.74 -13.24
C ILE A 250 -15.92 17.37 -13.09
N ARG A 251 -15.24 16.98 -14.17
CA ARG A 251 -13.79 16.71 -14.11
C ARG A 251 -12.98 17.93 -13.67
N ASN A 252 -13.34 19.14 -14.17
CA ASN A 252 -12.67 20.36 -13.75
C ASN A 252 -12.85 20.60 -12.25
N ALA A 253 -14.08 20.51 -11.75
CA ALA A 253 -14.36 20.67 -10.33
C ALA A 253 -13.62 19.64 -9.46
N LEU A 254 -13.59 18.37 -9.89
CA LEU A 254 -12.87 17.30 -9.20
C LEU A 254 -11.35 17.56 -9.17
N TYR A 255 -10.78 18.01 -10.29
CA TYR A 255 -9.37 18.36 -10.39
C TYR A 255 -8.99 19.48 -9.43
N ASP A 256 -9.76 20.57 -9.44
CA ASP A 256 -9.52 21.74 -8.59
C ASP A 256 -9.62 21.39 -7.10
N GLN A 257 -10.63 20.60 -6.70
CA GLN A 257 -10.82 20.18 -5.31
C GLN A 257 -9.76 19.15 -4.85
N SER A 258 -9.38 18.25 -5.71
CA SER A 258 -8.35 17.25 -5.39
C SER A 258 -6.92 17.77 -5.58
N LYS A 259 -6.74 18.90 -6.30
CA LYS A 259 -5.44 19.46 -6.69
C LYS A 259 -4.57 18.45 -7.46
N GLY A 260 -5.17 17.72 -8.39
CA GLY A 260 -4.48 16.70 -9.16
C GLY A 260 -3.96 15.52 -8.34
N ASN A 261 -4.59 15.18 -7.21
CA ASN A 261 -4.17 14.11 -6.33
C ASN A 261 -5.18 12.95 -6.35
N ALA A 262 -4.77 11.76 -6.83
CA ALA A 262 -5.65 10.61 -6.95
C ALA A 262 -6.26 10.17 -5.60
N ARG A 263 -5.47 10.16 -4.52
CA ARG A 263 -5.99 9.77 -3.18
C ARG A 263 -7.10 10.72 -2.70
N ARG A 264 -6.99 12.01 -3.02
CA ARG A 264 -8.06 12.99 -2.72
C ARG A 264 -9.26 12.80 -3.63
N LEU A 265 -9.04 12.52 -4.92
CA LEU A 265 -10.10 12.19 -5.87
C LEU A 265 -10.92 10.99 -5.37
N PHE A 266 -10.28 9.89 -4.98
CA PHE A 266 -10.96 8.73 -4.39
C PHE A 266 -11.79 9.09 -3.15
N LYS A 267 -11.27 9.98 -2.28
CA LYS A 267 -12.02 10.45 -1.10
C LYS A 267 -13.25 11.28 -1.47
N LEU A 268 -13.12 12.16 -2.47
CA LEU A 268 -14.24 12.96 -2.98
C LEU A 268 -15.30 12.05 -3.60
N ALA A 269 -14.92 11.14 -4.47
CA ALA A 269 -15.81 10.17 -5.09
C ALA A 269 -16.57 9.34 -4.04
N ARG A 270 -15.90 8.81 -3.03
CA ARG A 270 -16.55 8.10 -1.91
C ARG A 270 -17.50 8.99 -1.12
N GLY A 271 -17.27 10.30 -1.08
CA GLY A 271 -18.16 11.26 -0.42
C GLY A 271 -19.45 11.54 -1.20
N VAL A 272 -19.38 11.52 -2.54
CA VAL A 272 -20.53 11.71 -3.43
C VAL A 272 -21.49 10.52 -3.39
N TYR A 273 -20.96 9.30 -3.29
CA TYR A 273 -21.76 8.06 -3.30
C TYR A 273 -22.15 7.56 -1.88
N ARG A 274 -22.05 8.38 -0.86
CA ARG A 274 -22.56 8.11 0.50
C ARG A 274 -23.96 8.71 0.70
#